data_27e10a7528b8a4d843451d67e1902253
#
_entry.id   27e10a7528b8a4d843451d67e1902253
#
_cell.length_a   1.000
_cell.length_b   1.000
_cell.length_c   1.000
_cell.angle_alpha   90.00
_cell.angle_beta   90.00
_cell.angle_gamma   90.00
#
_symmetry.space_group_name_H-M   'P 1'
#
loop_
_entity.id
_entity.type
_entity.pdbx_description
1 polymer ?
#
loop_
_entity_poly.entity_id
_entity_poly.type
_entity_poly.pdbx_seq_one_letter_code
_entity_poly.pdbx_strand_id
1 'polypeptide(L)'
;MVHFMYHGKYDADHVLPSAKSEGGCEMLLHVRVVGVAQKYFIEPLQKFAGGLAAELMKAWDGKSSIFAESMLAIYTCTEDVAFGTMLRERAVEVAMDNALLLFGEGNDHLSSTRELFFDETPGFMEDWARAMSYCNDTLSTANINLEVMNDVLNDDNVKLDDRHKKLKDAFDQLKAAAK
;
A
#
# COMPACT_ATOMS: atom_id res chain seq x y z
N MET A 1 -13.03 -15.91 -22.53
CA MET A 1 -14.23 -16.18 -21.70
C MET A 1 -14.68 -17.63 -21.80
N VAL A 2 -15.02 -18.15 -22.99
CA VAL A 2 -15.47 -19.54 -23.18
C VAL A 2 -14.49 -20.56 -22.58
N HIS A 3 -13.18 -20.42 -22.83
CA HIS A 3 -12.16 -21.31 -22.28
C HIS A 3 -12.18 -21.33 -20.74
N PHE A 4 -12.35 -20.19 -20.07
CA PHE A 4 -12.45 -20.10 -18.63
C PHE A 4 -13.68 -20.86 -18.09
N MET A 5 -14.84 -20.77 -18.76
CA MET A 5 -16.05 -21.45 -18.33
C MET A 5 -15.90 -22.96 -18.28
N TYR A 6 -15.05 -23.53 -19.13
CA TYR A 6 -14.82 -24.99 -19.18
C TYR A 6 -13.64 -25.48 -18.33
N HIS A 7 -12.64 -24.62 -18.11
CA HIS A 7 -11.36 -25.01 -17.50
C HIS A 7 -11.07 -24.30 -16.18
N GLY A 8 -11.88 -23.30 -15.79
CA GLY A 8 -11.69 -22.50 -14.57
C GLY A 8 -10.43 -21.62 -14.57
N LYS A 9 -9.75 -21.53 -15.70
CA LYS A 9 -8.55 -20.70 -15.92
C LYS A 9 -8.49 -20.22 -17.35
N TYR A 10 -7.78 -19.13 -17.60
CA TYR A 10 -7.39 -18.69 -18.92
C TYR A 10 -5.86 -18.55 -18.96
N ASP A 11 -5.32 -18.72 -20.14
CA ASP A 11 -3.88 -18.62 -20.37
C ASP A 11 -3.58 -17.25 -20.98
N ALA A 12 -2.86 -16.42 -20.23
CA ALA A 12 -2.44 -15.10 -20.67
C ALA A 12 -1.48 -15.19 -21.86
N ASP A 13 -0.66 -16.24 -21.93
CA ASP A 13 0.29 -16.50 -23.01
C ASP A 13 -0.39 -16.72 -24.36
N HIS A 14 -1.60 -17.28 -24.37
CA HIS A 14 -2.38 -17.47 -25.59
C HIS A 14 -3.10 -16.20 -26.06
N VAL A 15 -3.41 -15.28 -25.11
CA VAL A 15 -4.12 -14.05 -25.44
C VAL A 15 -3.16 -12.95 -25.88
N LEU A 16 -1.94 -12.96 -25.37
CA LEU A 16 -0.89 -11.97 -25.66
C LEU A 16 0.44 -12.64 -26.07
N PRO A 17 0.51 -13.31 -27.23
CA PRO A 17 1.72 -14.02 -27.65
C PRO A 17 2.95 -13.13 -27.82
N SER A 18 2.77 -11.81 -28.00
CA SER A 18 3.84 -10.83 -28.15
C SER A 18 4.22 -10.12 -26.84
N ALA A 19 3.49 -10.31 -25.75
CA ALA A 19 3.68 -9.59 -24.48
C ALA A 19 4.64 -10.27 -23.50
N LYS A 20 5.35 -11.33 -23.91
CA LYS A 20 6.29 -12.08 -23.06
C LYS A 20 7.49 -11.28 -22.55
N SER A 21 7.66 -10.02 -22.97
CA SER A 21 8.83 -9.22 -22.61
C SER A 21 8.62 -8.27 -21.43
N GLU A 22 7.36 -7.98 -21.03
CA GLU A 22 7.11 -7.02 -19.96
C GLU A 22 5.89 -7.47 -19.13
N GLY A 23 6.10 -7.93 -17.92
CA GLY A 23 5.05 -8.42 -16.99
C GLY A 23 3.89 -7.44 -16.73
N GLY A 24 4.01 -6.24 -17.23
CA GLY A 24 3.01 -5.22 -17.16
C GLY A 24 1.83 -5.36 -18.11
N CYS A 25 2.04 -5.85 -19.32
CA CYS A 25 0.94 -6.14 -20.25
C CYS A 25 -0.01 -7.21 -19.65
N GLU A 26 0.53 -8.10 -18.84
CA GLU A 26 -0.23 -9.15 -18.17
C GLU A 26 -1.14 -8.56 -17.08
N MET A 27 -0.63 -7.64 -16.25
CA MET A 27 -1.43 -6.95 -15.24
C MET A 27 -2.62 -6.21 -15.86
N LEU A 28 -2.38 -5.42 -16.91
CA LEU A 28 -3.43 -4.70 -17.63
C LEU A 28 -4.47 -5.66 -18.25
N LEU A 29 -4.03 -6.80 -18.78
CA LEU A 29 -4.93 -7.83 -19.29
C LEU A 29 -5.86 -8.33 -18.18
N HIS A 30 -5.32 -8.70 -17.03
CA HIS A 30 -6.11 -9.21 -15.91
C HIS A 30 -7.13 -8.18 -15.42
N VAL A 31 -6.75 -6.91 -15.31
CA VAL A 31 -7.67 -5.81 -14.97
C VAL A 31 -8.83 -5.70 -15.97
N ARG A 32 -8.53 -5.73 -17.27
CA ARG A 32 -9.55 -5.70 -18.32
C ARG A 32 -10.47 -6.93 -18.28
N VAL A 33 -9.92 -8.11 -17.96
CA VAL A 33 -10.72 -9.32 -17.78
C VAL A 33 -11.68 -9.18 -16.59
N VAL A 34 -11.26 -8.54 -15.49
CA VAL A 34 -12.17 -8.21 -14.37
C VAL A 34 -13.32 -7.35 -14.84
N GLY A 35 -13.07 -6.26 -15.58
CA GLY A 35 -14.14 -5.40 -16.11
C GLY A 35 -15.10 -6.14 -17.03
N VAL A 36 -14.60 -7.00 -17.93
CA VAL A 36 -15.44 -7.86 -18.77
C VAL A 36 -16.26 -8.83 -17.94
N ALA A 37 -15.64 -9.49 -16.94
CA ALA A 37 -16.31 -10.44 -16.07
C ALA A 37 -17.41 -9.78 -15.23
N GLN A 38 -17.20 -8.53 -14.77
CA GLN A 38 -18.25 -7.73 -14.11
C GLN A 38 -19.43 -7.48 -15.04
N LYS A 39 -19.16 -7.00 -16.26
CA LYS A 39 -20.20 -6.72 -17.26
C LYS A 39 -21.09 -7.93 -17.58
N TYR A 40 -20.54 -9.14 -17.50
CA TYR A 40 -21.25 -10.38 -17.78
C TYR A 40 -21.62 -11.19 -16.54
N PHE A 41 -21.45 -10.62 -15.34
CA PHE A 41 -21.78 -11.25 -14.05
C PHE A 41 -21.10 -12.60 -13.83
N ILE A 42 -19.83 -12.77 -14.27
CA ILE A 42 -19.07 -14.02 -14.12
C ILE A 42 -18.17 -13.89 -12.88
N GLU A 43 -18.74 -14.07 -11.69
CA GLU A 43 -18.06 -13.91 -10.41
C GLU A 43 -16.78 -14.78 -10.26
N PRO A 44 -16.74 -16.06 -10.65
CA PRO A 44 -15.51 -16.84 -10.56
C PRO A 44 -14.37 -16.28 -11.41
N LEU A 45 -14.67 -15.70 -12.57
CA LEU A 45 -13.68 -15.06 -13.44
C LEU A 45 -13.18 -13.76 -12.83
N GLN A 46 -14.07 -12.97 -12.19
CA GLN A 46 -13.67 -11.76 -11.47
C GLN A 46 -12.67 -12.09 -10.35
N LYS A 47 -12.97 -13.12 -9.53
CA LYS A 47 -12.09 -13.56 -8.45
C LYS A 47 -10.74 -14.02 -8.97
N PHE A 48 -10.73 -14.84 -10.00
CA PHE A 48 -9.50 -15.38 -10.59
C PHE A 48 -8.63 -14.27 -11.18
N ALA A 49 -9.20 -13.45 -12.07
CA ALA A 49 -8.47 -12.35 -12.73
C ALA A 49 -8.04 -11.26 -11.73
N GLY A 50 -8.91 -10.91 -10.78
CA GLY A 50 -8.62 -9.92 -9.75
C GLY A 50 -7.49 -10.36 -8.82
N GLY A 51 -7.43 -11.63 -8.46
CA GLY A 51 -6.32 -12.21 -7.69
C GLY A 51 -4.98 -12.09 -8.44
N LEU A 52 -4.94 -12.48 -9.72
CA LEU A 52 -3.74 -12.37 -10.54
C LEU A 52 -3.29 -10.91 -10.72
N ALA A 53 -4.23 -9.99 -10.99
CA ALA A 53 -3.92 -8.57 -11.08
C ALA A 53 -3.31 -8.04 -9.76
N ALA A 54 -3.89 -8.38 -8.62
CA ALA A 54 -3.41 -7.95 -7.32
C ALA A 54 -2.00 -8.47 -7.00
N GLU A 55 -1.68 -9.71 -7.36
CA GLU A 55 -0.33 -10.26 -7.18
C GLU A 55 0.71 -9.57 -8.08
N LEU A 56 0.36 -9.27 -9.33
CA LEU A 56 1.25 -8.54 -10.23
C LEU A 56 1.46 -7.09 -9.78
N MET A 57 0.43 -6.44 -9.19
CA MET A 57 0.59 -5.11 -8.59
C MET A 57 1.60 -5.10 -7.45
N LYS A 58 1.56 -6.11 -6.57
CA LYS A 58 2.54 -6.23 -5.48
C LYS A 58 3.97 -6.44 -5.98
N ALA A 59 4.12 -7.14 -7.10
CA ALA A 59 5.41 -7.41 -7.70
C ALA A 59 5.96 -6.25 -8.55
N TRP A 60 5.20 -5.15 -8.67
CA TRP A 60 5.62 -4.00 -9.45
C TRP A 60 6.88 -3.33 -8.87
N ASP A 61 7.86 -3.09 -9.73
CA ASP A 61 9.21 -2.60 -9.37
C ASP A 61 9.37 -1.07 -9.44
N GLY A 62 8.29 -0.34 -9.69
CA GLY A 62 8.31 1.12 -9.79
C GLY A 62 8.80 1.68 -11.14
N LYS A 63 9.19 0.84 -12.10
CA LYS A 63 9.85 1.29 -13.34
C LYS A 63 8.95 1.30 -14.56
N SER A 64 7.85 0.57 -14.54
CA SER A 64 6.99 0.40 -15.71
C SER A 64 5.83 1.39 -15.70
N SER A 65 5.60 2.09 -16.84
CA SER A 65 4.42 2.93 -17.08
C SER A 65 3.09 2.15 -17.03
N ILE A 66 3.18 0.85 -17.17
CA ILE A 66 2.02 -0.06 -17.23
C ILE A 66 1.22 -0.07 -15.93
N PHE A 67 1.85 0.26 -14.80
CA PHE A 67 1.12 0.46 -13.55
C PHE A 67 0.09 1.59 -13.71
N ALA A 68 0.47 2.74 -14.29
CA ALA A 68 -0.46 3.85 -14.53
C ALA A 68 -1.59 3.49 -15.50
N GLU A 69 -1.27 2.78 -16.59
CA GLU A 69 -2.27 2.28 -17.53
C GLU A 69 -3.23 1.27 -16.87
N SER A 70 -2.73 0.43 -15.97
CA SER A 70 -3.55 -0.50 -15.19
C SER A 70 -4.44 0.23 -14.19
N MET A 71 -3.94 1.32 -13.56
CA MET A 71 -4.75 2.19 -12.71
C MET A 71 -5.87 2.85 -13.49
N LEU A 72 -5.56 3.46 -14.63
CA LEU A 72 -6.57 4.02 -15.52
C LEU A 72 -7.63 2.97 -15.88
N ALA A 73 -7.21 1.75 -16.23
CA ALA A 73 -8.13 0.67 -16.54
C ALA A 73 -8.99 0.25 -15.34
N ILE A 74 -8.44 0.21 -14.11
CA ILE A 74 -9.21 -0.08 -12.89
C ILE A 74 -10.31 0.94 -12.70
N TYR A 75 -9.99 2.23 -12.80
CA TYR A 75 -10.94 3.31 -12.55
C TYR A 75 -11.95 3.55 -13.70
N THR A 76 -11.63 3.11 -14.91
CA THR A 76 -12.51 3.26 -16.09
C THR A 76 -13.30 2.02 -16.45
N CYS A 77 -12.74 0.82 -16.20
CA CYS A 77 -13.34 -0.45 -16.65
C CYS A 77 -14.01 -1.23 -15.52
N THR A 78 -13.77 -0.88 -14.23
CA THR A 78 -14.39 -1.56 -13.11
C THR A 78 -15.38 -0.64 -12.40
N GLU A 79 -16.59 -1.17 -12.13
CA GLU A 79 -17.60 -0.47 -11.33
C GLU A 79 -17.25 -0.52 -9.84
N ASP A 80 -17.90 0.33 -9.02
CA ASP A 80 -17.81 0.37 -7.55
C ASP A 80 -18.52 -0.84 -6.92
N VAL A 81 -18.10 -2.04 -7.31
CA VAL A 81 -18.54 -3.31 -6.73
C VAL A 81 -17.36 -3.99 -6.08
N ALA A 82 -17.61 -4.95 -5.20
CA ALA A 82 -16.61 -5.52 -4.27
C ALA A 82 -15.21 -5.80 -4.87
N PHE A 83 -15.12 -6.27 -6.12
CA PHE A 83 -13.83 -6.54 -6.77
C PHE A 83 -13.17 -5.30 -7.38
N GLY A 84 -13.96 -4.33 -7.86
CA GLY A 84 -13.45 -3.03 -8.30
C GLY A 84 -12.84 -2.29 -7.11
N THR A 85 -13.56 -2.23 -5.99
CA THR A 85 -13.08 -1.63 -4.74
C THR A 85 -11.80 -2.30 -4.26
N MET A 86 -11.72 -3.64 -4.22
CA MET A 86 -10.51 -4.37 -3.84
C MET A 86 -9.29 -4.02 -4.70
N LEU A 87 -9.47 -3.90 -6.02
CA LEU A 87 -8.38 -3.52 -6.93
C LEU A 87 -7.96 -2.07 -6.73
N ARG A 88 -8.91 -1.15 -6.48
CA ARG A 88 -8.62 0.26 -6.16
C ARG A 88 -7.86 0.40 -4.85
N GLU A 89 -8.29 -0.28 -3.79
CA GLU A 89 -7.59 -0.32 -2.51
C GLU A 89 -6.15 -0.84 -2.66
N ARG A 90 -5.98 -1.94 -3.39
CA ARG A 90 -4.64 -2.50 -3.66
C ARG A 90 -3.78 -1.55 -4.48
N ALA A 91 -4.34 -0.88 -5.46
CA ALA A 91 -3.68 0.11 -6.28
C ALA A 91 -3.14 1.29 -5.45
N VAL A 92 -3.98 1.81 -4.57
CA VAL A 92 -3.61 2.89 -3.64
C VAL A 92 -2.51 2.44 -2.68
N GLU A 93 -2.61 1.24 -2.10
CA GLU A 93 -1.59 0.66 -1.21
C GLU A 93 -0.23 0.58 -1.91
N VAL A 94 -0.17 -0.01 -3.11
CA VAL A 94 1.07 -0.11 -3.90
C VAL A 94 1.61 1.27 -4.27
N ALA A 95 0.76 2.24 -4.60
CA ALA A 95 1.18 3.60 -4.90
C ALA A 95 1.74 4.31 -3.65
N MET A 96 1.18 4.06 -2.47
CA MET A 96 1.69 4.61 -1.21
C MET A 96 3.06 4.02 -0.85
N ASP A 97 3.23 2.71 -0.98
CA ASP A 97 4.51 2.03 -0.74
C ASP A 97 5.62 2.54 -1.69
N ASN A 98 5.24 2.99 -2.87
CA ASN A 98 6.14 3.51 -3.91
C ASN A 98 6.02 5.03 -4.12
N ALA A 99 5.48 5.78 -3.15
CA ALA A 99 5.18 7.20 -3.31
C ALA A 99 6.42 8.04 -3.69
N LEU A 100 7.59 7.75 -3.13
CA LEU A 100 8.84 8.43 -3.47
C LEU A 100 9.29 8.15 -4.91
N LEU A 101 9.03 6.96 -5.43
CA LEU A 101 9.31 6.62 -6.83
C LEU A 101 8.33 7.30 -7.77
N LEU A 102 7.05 7.29 -7.43
CA LEU A 102 5.97 7.86 -8.26
C LEU A 102 5.99 9.40 -8.26
N PHE A 103 6.21 10.02 -7.10
CA PHE A 103 6.01 11.46 -6.90
C PHE A 103 7.29 12.20 -6.45
N GLY A 104 8.39 11.49 -6.20
CA GLY A 104 9.67 12.09 -5.80
C GLY A 104 10.32 12.92 -6.92
N GLU A 105 11.08 13.95 -6.55
CA GLU A 105 11.85 14.76 -7.49
C GLU A 105 12.95 13.93 -8.15
N GLY A 106 13.23 14.19 -9.44
CA GLY A 106 14.31 13.53 -10.18
C GLY A 106 13.91 12.25 -10.93
N ASN A 107 12.66 11.84 -10.88
CA ASN A 107 12.14 10.69 -11.64
C ASN A 107 11.43 11.14 -12.93
N ASP A 108 12.15 11.85 -13.80
CA ASP A 108 11.59 12.42 -15.05
C ASP A 108 11.04 11.35 -16.00
N HIS A 109 11.55 10.12 -15.91
CA HIS A 109 11.05 9.00 -16.70
C HIS A 109 9.61 8.57 -16.32
N LEU A 110 9.10 9.01 -15.17
CA LEU A 110 7.73 8.78 -14.73
C LEU A 110 6.82 10.01 -14.90
N SER A 111 7.24 11.05 -15.62
CA SER A 111 6.43 12.25 -15.85
C SER A 111 5.09 11.91 -16.52
N SER A 112 5.10 11.08 -17.55
CA SER A 112 3.88 10.61 -18.22
C SER A 112 2.97 9.80 -17.29
N THR A 113 3.55 9.05 -16.35
CA THR A 113 2.81 8.32 -15.32
C THR A 113 2.09 9.27 -14.37
N ARG A 114 2.74 10.36 -13.97
CA ARG A 114 2.14 11.41 -13.13
C ARG A 114 1.00 12.13 -13.84
N GLU A 115 1.17 12.49 -15.11
CA GLU A 115 0.11 13.11 -15.92
C GLU A 115 -1.13 12.21 -15.98
N LEU A 116 -0.96 10.91 -16.23
CA LEU A 116 -2.06 9.94 -16.20
C LEU A 116 -2.79 9.91 -14.86
N PHE A 117 -2.09 9.97 -13.74
CA PHE A 117 -2.73 9.98 -12.42
C PHE A 117 -3.50 11.26 -12.15
N PHE A 118 -2.92 12.42 -12.46
CA PHE A 118 -3.53 13.71 -12.14
C PHE A 118 -4.67 14.09 -13.08
N ASP A 119 -4.51 13.83 -14.37
CA ASP A 119 -5.39 14.36 -15.40
C ASP A 119 -6.46 13.33 -15.81
N GLU A 120 -6.12 12.05 -15.86
CA GLU A 120 -7.00 11.03 -16.41
C GLU A 120 -7.64 10.11 -15.37
N THR A 121 -7.15 10.11 -14.11
CA THR A 121 -7.68 9.27 -13.04
C THR A 121 -8.00 10.04 -11.75
N PRO A 122 -8.92 11.00 -11.79
CA PRO A 122 -9.27 11.81 -10.59
C PRO A 122 -9.75 10.94 -9.42
N GLY A 123 -10.49 9.86 -9.68
CA GLY A 123 -10.93 8.93 -8.64
C GLY A 123 -9.77 8.24 -7.90
N PHE A 124 -8.68 7.94 -8.60
CA PHE A 124 -7.46 7.42 -7.94
C PHE A 124 -6.86 8.47 -6.99
N MET A 125 -6.79 9.73 -7.43
CA MET A 125 -6.25 10.80 -6.60
C MET A 125 -7.10 11.07 -5.36
N GLU A 126 -8.42 10.93 -5.47
CA GLU A 126 -9.33 11.03 -4.32
C GLU A 126 -9.10 9.90 -3.32
N ASP A 127 -9.00 8.66 -3.78
CA ASP A 127 -8.77 7.50 -2.94
C ASP A 127 -7.39 7.56 -2.29
N TRP A 128 -6.36 7.97 -3.04
CA TRP A 128 -5.01 8.16 -2.54
C TRP A 128 -4.93 9.29 -1.49
N ALA A 129 -5.57 10.43 -1.72
CA ALA A 129 -5.63 11.52 -0.76
C ALA A 129 -6.34 11.09 0.54
N ARG A 130 -7.41 10.29 0.44
CA ARG A 130 -8.12 9.72 1.60
C ARG A 130 -7.21 8.77 2.39
N ALA A 131 -6.47 7.90 1.70
CA ALA A 131 -5.54 6.98 2.33
C ALA A 131 -4.39 7.73 3.04
N MET A 132 -3.83 8.77 2.40
CA MET A 132 -2.80 9.62 3.00
C MET A 132 -3.31 10.34 4.25
N SER A 133 -4.53 10.87 4.23
CA SER A 133 -5.15 11.48 5.41
C SER A 133 -5.27 10.50 6.56
N TYR A 134 -5.76 9.29 6.29
CA TYR A 134 -5.88 8.23 7.30
C TYR A 134 -4.52 7.84 7.91
N CYS A 135 -3.48 7.70 7.07
CA CYS A 135 -2.12 7.43 7.56
C CYS A 135 -1.59 8.57 8.43
N ASN A 136 -1.82 9.82 8.04
CA ASN A 136 -1.40 10.99 8.81
C ASN A 136 -2.07 11.05 10.18
N ASP A 137 -3.38 10.78 10.26
CA ASP A 137 -4.13 10.72 11.51
C ASP A 137 -3.63 9.58 12.42
N THR A 138 -3.31 8.43 11.83
CA THR A 138 -2.75 7.28 12.55
C THR A 138 -1.37 7.61 13.11
N LEU A 139 -0.49 8.23 12.32
CA LEU A 139 0.84 8.67 12.76
C LEU A 139 0.75 9.74 13.85
N SER A 140 -0.16 10.69 13.71
CA SER A 140 -0.40 11.73 14.75
C SER A 140 -0.82 11.09 16.07
N THR A 141 -1.73 10.14 16.03
CA THR A 141 -2.17 9.39 17.22
C THR A 141 -1.02 8.58 17.84
N ALA A 142 -0.20 7.93 17.02
CA ALA A 142 0.97 7.19 17.50
C ALA A 142 2.01 8.12 18.15
N ASN A 143 2.25 9.29 17.59
CA ASN A 143 3.16 10.29 18.15
C ASN A 143 2.66 10.79 19.53
N ILE A 144 1.37 11.09 19.67
CA ILE A 144 0.80 11.49 20.97
C ILE A 144 1.00 10.37 22.02
N ASN A 145 0.77 9.11 21.64
CA ASN A 145 0.98 7.97 22.53
C ASN A 145 2.46 7.83 22.95
N LEU A 146 3.39 8.05 22.03
CA LEU A 146 4.83 8.03 22.31
C LEU A 146 5.25 9.18 23.24
N GLU A 147 4.69 10.37 23.08
CA GLU A 147 4.92 11.50 23.99
C GLU A 147 4.47 11.18 25.40
N VAL A 148 3.24 10.67 25.57
CA VAL A 148 2.70 10.24 26.87
C VAL A 148 3.59 9.15 27.50
N MET A 149 4.05 8.19 26.72
CA MET A 149 4.92 7.11 27.19
C MET A 149 6.30 7.65 27.63
N ASN A 150 6.86 8.61 26.91
CA ASN A 150 8.09 9.27 27.28
C ASN A 150 7.94 10.07 28.60
N ASP A 151 6.83 10.75 28.81
CA ASP A 151 6.57 11.46 30.05
C ASP A 151 6.50 10.50 31.25
N VAL A 152 5.82 9.38 31.10
CA VAL A 152 5.76 8.31 32.16
C VAL A 152 7.15 7.76 32.45
N LEU A 153 7.96 7.48 31.43
CA LEU A 153 9.33 6.98 31.59
C LEU A 153 10.23 8.01 32.28
N ASN A 154 10.09 9.30 31.95
CA ASN A 154 10.83 10.36 32.62
C ASN A 154 10.46 10.46 34.10
N ASP A 155 9.18 10.41 34.47
CA ASP A 155 8.72 10.39 35.86
C ASP A 155 9.27 9.20 36.65
N ASP A 156 9.31 8.03 36.02
CA ASP A 156 9.85 6.82 36.66
C ASP A 156 11.36 6.89 36.82
N ASN A 157 12.09 7.47 35.86
CA ASN A 157 13.52 7.74 35.98
C ASN A 157 13.83 8.69 37.14
N VAL A 158 13.05 9.78 37.30
CA VAL A 158 13.21 10.69 38.44
C VAL A 158 13.01 9.96 39.77
N LYS A 159 11.97 9.12 39.88
CA LYS A 159 11.74 8.29 41.08
C LYS A 159 12.87 7.31 41.37
N LEU A 160 13.46 6.72 40.32
CA LEU A 160 14.61 5.81 40.45
C LEU A 160 15.86 6.54 40.92
N ASP A 161 16.12 7.73 40.41
CA ASP A 161 17.24 8.58 40.84
C ASP A 161 17.12 8.98 42.31
N ASP A 162 15.93 9.36 42.76
CA ASP A 162 15.65 9.67 44.16
C ASP A 162 15.87 8.44 45.08
N ARG A 163 15.43 7.25 44.64
CA ARG A 163 15.69 5.99 45.38
C ARG A 163 17.18 5.67 45.44
N HIS A 164 17.88 5.82 44.35
CA HIS A 164 19.31 5.58 44.25
C HIS A 164 20.09 6.52 45.19
N LYS A 165 19.72 7.82 45.22
CA LYS A 165 20.31 8.80 46.12
C LYS A 165 20.10 8.42 47.58
N LYS A 166 18.86 8.06 48.00
CA LYS A 166 18.56 7.62 49.36
C LYS A 166 19.34 6.36 49.78
N LEU A 167 19.50 5.41 48.86
CA LEU A 167 20.31 4.19 49.10
C LEU A 167 21.78 4.52 49.31
N LYS A 168 22.33 5.42 48.49
CA LYS A 168 23.69 5.89 48.60
C LYS A 168 23.93 6.60 49.91
N ASP A 169 23.06 7.51 50.32
CA ASP A 169 23.16 8.22 51.60
C ASP A 169 23.09 7.25 52.79
N ALA A 170 22.20 6.27 52.79
CA ALA A 170 22.12 5.22 53.80
C ALA A 170 23.39 4.35 53.89
N PHE A 171 23.95 4.01 52.72
CA PHE A 171 25.20 3.25 52.65
C PHE A 171 26.37 4.02 53.22
N ASP A 172 26.50 5.31 52.93
CA ASP A 172 27.55 6.18 53.44
C ASP A 172 27.42 6.37 54.97
N GLN A 173 26.19 6.47 55.51
CA GLN A 173 25.95 6.49 56.97
C GLN A 173 26.37 5.20 57.64
N LEU A 174 26.05 4.03 57.09
CA LEU A 174 26.47 2.72 57.61
C LEU A 174 27.97 2.57 57.60
N LYS A 175 28.63 3.03 56.56
CA LYS A 175 30.11 3.00 56.44
C LYS A 175 30.77 3.94 57.46
N ALA A 176 30.16 5.05 57.79
CA ALA A 176 30.64 5.96 58.84
C ALA A 176 30.48 5.38 60.27
N ALA A 177 29.36 4.68 60.51
CA ALA A 177 29.12 4.03 61.82
C ALA A 177 29.95 2.77 62.09
N ALA A 178 30.54 2.19 61.06
CA ALA A 178 31.40 0.96 61.18
C ALA A 178 32.87 1.29 61.43
N LYS A 179 33.22 2.57 61.50
CA LYS A 179 34.58 3.06 61.86
C LYS A 179 34.61 3.48 63.30
#